data_3b9873389c89447bd2cef2a5b4bb9eee
#
_entry.id   3b9873389c89447bd2cef2a5b4bb9eee
#
_cell.length_a   1.000
_cell.length_b   1.000
_cell.length_c   1.000
_cell.angle_alpha   90.00
_cell.angle_beta   90.00
_cell.angle_gamma   90.00
#
_symmetry.space_group_name_H-M   'P 1'
#
loop_
_entity.id
_entity.type
_entity.pdbx_description
1 polymer ?
#
loop_
_entity_poly.entity_id
_entity_poly.type
_entity_poly.pdbx_seq_one_letter_code
_entity_poly.pdbx_strand_id
1 'polypeptide(L)'
;NADEAAKLAEQLSGMFNLAPKHGNKSEFAGPYFECMKSPFLGTNGDIAMRTPDLAAAMEELKEKGYSFNMDTAAYNEDGSIKNVYLAGEFGGFAIHIMQK
;
A
#
# COMPACT_ATOMS: atom_id res chain seq x y z
N ASN A 1 5.55 15.01 5.95
CA ASN A 1 6.65 14.80 6.90
C ASN A 1 6.16 14.03 8.12
N ALA A 2 7.07 13.72 9.04
CA ALA A 2 6.74 12.88 10.20
C ALA A 2 5.66 13.49 11.09
N ASP A 3 5.70 14.80 11.33
CA ASP A 3 4.71 15.47 12.19
C ASP A 3 3.33 15.49 11.54
N GLU A 4 3.26 15.73 10.24
CA GLU A 4 2.00 15.70 9.50
C GLU A 4 1.43 14.29 9.41
N ALA A 5 2.28 13.27 9.25
CA ALA A 5 1.85 11.88 9.24
C ALA A 5 1.24 11.46 10.58
N ALA A 6 1.90 11.82 11.68
CA ALA A 6 1.39 11.54 13.02
C ALA A 6 0.05 12.24 13.27
N LYS A 7 -0.06 13.50 12.88
CA LYS A 7 -1.30 14.27 13.04
C LYS A 7 -2.44 13.67 12.23
N LEU A 8 -2.19 13.28 10.98
CA LEU A 8 -3.20 12.66 10.14
C LEU A 8 -3.65 11.30 10.71
N ALA A 9 -2.70 10.49 11.16
CA ALA A 9 -3.04 9.20 11.77
C ALA A 9 -3.90 9.37 13.02
N GLU A 10 -3.62 10.38 13.85
CA GLU A 10 -4.42 10.69 15.01
C GLU A 10 -5.83 11.14 14.63
N GLN A 11 -5.95 12.00 13.63
CA GLN A 11 -7.24 12.48 13.14
C GLN A 11 -8.10 11.34 12.60
N LEU A 12 -7.51 10.47 11.76
CA LEU A 12 -8.21 9.32 11.20
C LEU A 12 -8.62 8.33 12.29
N SER A 13 -7.74 8.13 13.27
CA SER A 13 -8.04 7.26 14.41
C SER A 13 -9.22 7.78 15.22
N GLY A 14 -9.28 9.10 15.45
CA GLY A 14 -10.39 9.72 16.15
C GLY A 14 -11.70 9.69 15.37
N MET A 15 -11.63 10.01 14.05
CA MET A 15 -12.82 10.02 13.20
C MET A 15 -13.48 8.65 13.10
N PHE A 16 -12.69 7.61 12.93
CA PHE A 16 -13.19 6.27 12.61
C PHE A 16 -13.03 5.26 13.75
N ASN A 17 -12.70 5.74 14.93
CA ASN A 17 -12.54 4.91 16.12
C ASN A 17 -11.53 3.78 15.92
N LEU A 18 -10.36 4.15 15.39
CA LEU A 18 -9.26 3.23 15.14
C LEU A 18 -8.16 3.41 16.17
N ALA A 19 -7.30 2.40 16.32
CA ALA A 19 -6.16 2.48 17.22
C ALA A 19 -4.96 3.05 16.47
N PRO A 20 -4.36 4.17 16.91
CA PRO A 20 -3.15 4.69 16.30
C PRO A 20 -1.95 3.82 16.65
N LYS A 21 -1.02 3.70 15.72
CA LYS A 21 0.22 2.96 15.93
C LYS A 21 1.38 3.73 15.30
N HIS A 22 2.46 3.91 16.04
CA HIS A 22 3.66 4.57 15.57
C HIS A 22 4.62 3.56 14.95
N GLY A 23 5.06 3.83 13.73
CA GLY A 23 6.03 3.01 13.03
C GLY A 23 7.28 3.80 12.68
N ASN A 24 8.26 3.12 12.13
CA ASN A 24 9.54 3.71 11.78
C ASN A 24 9.44 4.65 10.56
N LYS A 25 8.76 4.19 9.52
CA LYS A 25 8.59 4.93 8.26
C LYS A 25 7.21 5.51 8.10
N SER A 26 6.25 5.12 8.92
CA SER A 26 4.84 5.47 8.79
C SER A 26 4.18 5.57 10.14
N GLU A 27 3.07 6.30 10.17
CA GLU A 27 2.12 6.31 11.27
C GLU A 27 0.84 5.63 10.79
N PHE A 28 0.20 4.84 11.64
CA PHE A 28 -0.94 4.03 11.25
C PHE A 28 -2.19 4.44 12.02
N ALA A 29 -3.33 4.41 11.33
CA ALA A 29 -4.65 4.49 11.94
C ALA A 29 -5.37 3.16 11.69
N GLY A 30 -5.34 2.27 12.67
CA GLY A 30 -5.85 0.92 12.56
C GLY A 30 -5.14 0.15 11.44
N PRO A 31 -5.80 -0.88 10.88
CA PRO A 31 -5.22 -1.65 9.77
C PRO A 31 -5.49 -1.05 8.39
N TYR A 32 -6.17 0.11 8.33
CA TYR A 32 -6.65 0.66 7.06
C TYR A 32 -5.81 1.80 6.52
N PHE A 33 -5.20 2.61 7.38
CA PHE A 33 -4.50 3.81 6.94
C PHE A 33 -3.05 3.77 7.35
N GLU A 34 -2.19 3.98 6.37
CA GLU A 34 -0.76 4.16 6.59
C GLU A 34 -0.39 5.56 6.12
N CYS A 35 0.07 6.40 7.06
CA CYS A 35 0.47 7.77 6.78
C CYS A 35 1.99 7.83 6.71
N MET A 36 2.53 7.90 5.50
CA MET A 36 3.98 7.87 5.27
C MET A 36 4.64 9.13 5.80
N LYS A 37 5.78 8.99 6.44
CA LYS A 37 6.58 10.12 6.95
C LYS A 37 7.33 10.83 5.83
N SER A 38 7.50 10.16 4.68
CA SER A 38 8.08 10.76 3.48
C SER A 38 7.33 10.25 2.25
N PRO A 39 7.31 11.04 1.15
CA PRO A 39 6.63 10.61 -0.07
C PRO A 39 7.20 9.34 -0.66
N PHE A 40 6.35 8.55 -1.28
CA PHE A 40 6.72 7.37 -2.04
C PHE A 40 5.95 7.39 -3.37
N LEU A 41 5.44 6.25 -3.84
CA LEU A 41 4.68 6.21 -5.09
C LEU A 41 3.27 6.80 -4.90
N GLY A 42 2.75 7.38 -5.98
CA GLY A 42 1.40 7.94 -6.00
C GLY A 42 1.37 9.41 -5.64
N THR A 43 0.95 10.25 -6.57
CA THR A 43 0.84 11.70 -6.36
C THR A 43 -0.12 12.03 -5.20
N ASN A 44 -1.24 11.30 -5.12
CA ASN A 44 -2.26 11.51 -4.10
C ASN A 44 -2.24 10.44 -3.00
N GLY A 45 -1.26 9.54 -3.03
CA GLY A 45 -1.18 8.44 -2.09
C GLY A 45 -1.27 7.09 -2.78
N ASP A 46 -1.45 6.02 -2.01
CA ASP A 46 -1.55 4.69 -2.58
C ASP A 46 -2.75 3.92 -2.02
N ILE A 47 -3.16 2.91 -2.79
CA ILE A 47 -4.24 2.00 -2.43
C ILE A 47 -3.65 0.60 -2.34
N ALA A 48 -3.87 -0.08 -1.23
CA ALA A 48 -3.40 -1.44 -1.01
C ALA A 48 -4.59 -2.40 -1.04
N MET A 49 -4.46 -3.47 -1.82
CA MET A 49 -5.46 -4.54 -1.90
C MET A 49 -4.80 -5.85 -1.50
N ARG A 50 -5.45 -6.61 -0.62
CA ARG A 50 -4.96 -7.93 -0.22
C ARG A 50 -5.69 -9.02 -0.97
N THR A 51 -4.97 -10.08 -1.29
CA THR A 51 -5.55 -11.24 -1.97
C THR A 51 -4.98 -12.52 -1.36
N PRO A 52 -5.78 -13.59 -1.26
CA PRO A 52 -5.27 -14.89 -0.83
C PRO A 52 -4.38 -15.57 -1.88
N ASP A 53 -4.39 -15.09 -3.13
CA ASP A 53 -3.55 -15.64 -4.22
C ASP A 53 -3.04 -14.51 -5.11
N LEU A 54 -1.89 -13.96 -4.75
CA LEU A 54 -1.30 -12.84 -5.48
C LEU A 54 -0.90 -13.22 -6.90
N ALA A 55 -0.36 -14.42 -7.11
CA ALA A 55 0.03 -14.88 -8.45
C ALA A 55 -1.18 -14.90 -9.39
N ALA A 56 -2.30 -15.43 -8.93
CA ALA A 56 -3.54 -15.48 -9.73
C ALA A 56 -4.08 -14.07 -9.99
N ALA A 57 -4.04 -13.19 -8.98
CA ALA A 57 -4.50 -11.80 -9.14
C ALA A 57 -3.65 -11.07 -10.17
N MET A 58 -2.34 -11.27 -10.18
CA MET A 58 -1.45 -10.67 -11.15
C MET A 58 -1.77 -11.13 -12.57
N GLU A 59 -2.00 -12.43 -12.77
CA GLU A 59 -2.37 -12.95 -14.07
C GLU A 59 -3.70 -12.37 -14.57
N GLU A 60 -4.70 -12.27 -13.70
CA GLU A 60 -5.98 -11.68 -14.05
C GLU A 60 -5.84 -10.22 -14.48
N LEU A 61 -5.05 -9.43 -13.74
CA LEU A 61 -4.82 -8.03 -14.07
C LEU A 61 -4.05 -7.87 -15.38
N LYS A 62 -3.08 -8.75 -15.65
CA LYS A 62 -2.36 -8.74 -16.93
C LYS A 62 -3.31 -9.03 -18.09
N GLU A 63 -4.23 -9.96 -17.94
CA GLU A 63 -5.25 -10.27 -18.95
C GLU A 63 -6.14 -9.07 -19.22
N LYS A 64 -6.38 -8.22 -18.22
CA LYS A 64 -7.15 -6.99 -18.36
C LYS A 64 -6.34 -5.83 -18.96
N GLY A 65 -5.07 -6.05 -19.27
CA GLY A 65 -4.22 -5.05 -19.91
C GLY A 65 -3.34 -4.23 -18.97
N TYR A 66 -3.28 -4.58 -17.70
CA TYR A 66 -2.43 -3.88 -16.72
C TYR A 66 -1.06 -4.54 -16.63
N SER A 67 -0.06 -3.78 -16.21
CA SER A 67 1.29 -4.29 -16.02
C SER A 67 1.76 -3.94 -14.60
N PHE A 68 2.86 -4.59 -14.19
CA PHE A 68 3.42 -4.43 -12.84
C PHE A 68 4.82 -3.84 -12.91
N ASN A 69 5.13 -3.01 -11.94
CA ASN A 69 6.48 -2.48 -11.74
C ASN A 69 7.25 -3.49 -10.87
N MET A 70 7.96 -4.39 -11.53
CA MET A 70 8.66 -5.47 -10.83
C MET A 70 9.82 -4.98 -9.96
N ASP A 71 10.29 -3.75 -10.17
CA ASP A 71 11.29 -3.14 -9.29
C ASP A 71 10.75 -2.92 -7.87
N THR A 72 9.43 -2.84 -7.72
CA THR A 72 8.77 -2.69 -6.42
C THR A 72 8.44 -4.03 -5.76
N ALA A 73 8.66 -5.14 -6.44
CA ALA A 73 8.27 -6.46 -5.94
C ALA A 73 9.04 -6.82 -4.67
N ALA A 74 8.32 -7.25 -3.65
CA ALA A 74 8.90 -7.82 -2.44
C ALA A 74 8.58 -9.31 -2.40
N TYR A 75 9.51 -10.10 -1.88
CA TYR A 75 9.44 -11.56 -1.91
C TYR A 75 9.51 -12.14 -0.50
N ASN A 76 8.85 -13.28 -0.32
CA ASN A 76 8.99 -14.11 0.86
C ASN A 76 10.31 -14.88 0.80
N GLU A 77 10.70 -15.51 1.91
CA GLU A 77 11.94 -16.30 1.96
C GLU A 77 11.93 -17.48 0.98
N ASP A 78 10.75 -18.02 0.67
CA ASP A 78 10.60 -19.13 -0.28
C ASP A 78 10.64 -18.68 -1.75
N GLY A 79 10.83 -17.38 -2.01
CA GLY A 79 10.87 -16.84 -3.36
C GLY A 79 9.52 -16.44 -3.94
N SER A 80 8.43 -16.72 -3.25
CA SER A 80 7.11 -16.26 -3.69
C SER A 80 6.95 -14.75 -3.48
N ILE A 81 6.17 -14.11 -4.33
CA ILE A 81 5.95 -12.67 -4.25
C ILE A 81 4.95 -12.36 -3.14
N LYS A 82 5.23 -11.33 -2.34
CA LYS A 82 4.32 -10.93 -1.27
C LYS A 82 3.68 -9.57 -1.46
N ASN A 83 4.25 -8.73 -2.32
CA ASN A 83 3.74 -7.38 -2.58
C ASN A 83 4.31 -6.85 -3.89
N VAL A 84 3.51 -6.15 -4.68
CA VAL A 84 3.97 -5.52 -5.91
C VAL A 84 3.03 -4.38 -6.29
N TYR A 85 3.60 -3.31 -6.85
CA TYR A 85 2.83 -2.20 -7.37
C TYR A 85 2.50 -2.41 -8.85
N LEU A 86 1.30 -1.99 -9.25
CA LEU A 86 0.99 -1.82 -10.67
C LEU A 86 1.83 -0.69 -11.24
N ALA A 87 2.16 -0.78 -12.52
CA ALA A 87 2.87 0.29 -13.22
C ALA A 87 1.94 1.48 -13.42
N GLY A 88 2.44 2.69 -13.19
CA GLY A 88 1.71 3.93 -13.39
C GLY A 88 0.84 4.31 -12.20
N GLU A 89 0.05 5.35 -12.43
CA GLU A 89 -0.91 5.88 -11.44
C GLU A 89 -2.31 5.81 -12.00
N PHE A 90 -3.28 5.74 -11.10
CA PHE A 90 -4.69 5.65 -11.45
C PHE A 90 -5.44 6.72 -10.65
N GLY A 91 -5.86 7.79 -11.32
CA GLY A 91 -6.45 8.95 -10.63
C GLY A 91 -5.48 9.63 -9.67
N GLY A 92 -4.17 9.54 -9.93
CA GLY A 92 -3.14 10.06 -9.05
C GLY A 92 -2.76 9.13 -7.91
N PHE A 93 -3.31 7.92 -7.86
CA PHE A 93 -2.99 6.92 -6.83
C PHE A 93 -2.10 5.82 -7.39
N ALA A 94 -1.10 5.42 -6.63
CA ALA A 94 -0.42 4.16 -6.88
C ALA A 94 -1.28 3.02 -6.30
N ILE A 95 -1.25 1.87 -6.93
CA ILE A 95 -2.00 0.69 -6.44
C ILE A 95 -1.03 -0.47 -6.26
N HIS A 96 -1.06 -1.10 -5.08
CA HIS A 96 -0.27 -2.31 -4.87
C HIS A 96 -1.15 -3.44 -4.35
N ILE A 97 -0.75 -4.65 -4.70
CA ILE A 97 -1.44 -5.88 -4.33
C ILE A 97 -0.55 -6.66 -3.37
N MET A 98 -1.12 -7.14 -2.29
CA MET A 98 -0.39 -7.85 -1.24
C MET A 98 -0.95 -9.26 -1.07
N GLN A 99 -0.05 -10.21 -0.87
CA GLN A 99 -0.43 -11.56 -0.48
C GLN A 99 -0.93 -11.56 0.96
N LYS A 100 -2.09 -12.10 1.13
CA LYS A 100 -2.69 -12.27 2.45
C LYS A 100 -1.97 -13.32 3.27
#